data_5e1ec8a3100bdb7c7f2fcdb17ae8dd51
#
_entry.id   5e1ec8a3100bdb7c7f2fcdb17ae8dd51
#
_cell.length_a   1.000
_cell.length_b   1.000
_cell.length_c   1.000
_cell.angle_alpha   90.00
_cell.angle_beta   90.00
_cell.angle_gamma   90.00
#
_symmetry.space_group_name_H-M   'P 1'
#
loop_
_entity.id
_entity.type
_entity.pdbx_description
1 polymer ?
#
loop_
_entity_poly.entity_id
_entity_poly.type
_entity_poly.pdbx_seq_one_letter_code
_entity_poly.pdbx_strand_id
1 'polypeptide(L)'
;MEKREEENRPDFKKCDNLLPVIAQDVATGEVLMMAYMNEEAYDETLKTGRAVYFSRSRNKLWRKGEESGNVQLVKATFIDCDLDTLLIKVEQIGGAACHEGYKSCFFREVTEDGLKTHGERVFDPKEVYKK
;
A
#
# COMPACT_ATOMS: atom_id res chain seq x y z
N MET A 1 0.10 -16.80 28.96
CA MET A 1 0.55 -15.42 29.24
C MET A 1 -0.13 -14.45 28.30
N GLU A 2 -0.71 -13.42 28.82
CA GLU A 2 -1.35 -12.42 28.01
C GLU A 2 -0.30 -11.56 27.30
N LYS A 3 -0.56 -11.30 26.02
CA LYS A 3 0.27 -10.36 25.29
C LYS A 3 -0.12 -8.94 25.69
N ARG A 4 0.86 -8.09 25.82
CA ARG A 4 0.59 -6.68 26.01
C ARG A 4 -0.05 -6.11 24.74
N GLU A 5 -0.84 -5.08 24.93
CA GLU A 5 -1.52 -4.44 23.79
C GLU A 5 -0.52 -3.93 22.77
N GLU A 6 0.61 -3.39 23.20
CA GLU A 6 1.66 -2.89 22.31
C GLU A 6 2.27 -3.98 21.44
N GLU A 7 2.22 -5.25 21.88
CA GLU A 7 2.79 -6.36 21.12
C GLU A 7 1.86 -6.84 20.01
N ASN A 8 0.62 -6.39 20.02
CA ASN A 8 -0.40 -6.80 19.05
C ASN A 8 -0.60 -5.79 17.92
N ARG A 9 0.23 -4.76 17.89
CA ARG A 9 0.10 -3.72 16.87
C ARG A 9 1.46 -3.08 16.60
N PRO A 10 1.59 -2.34 15.47
CA PRO A 10 2.84 -1.66 15.15
C PRO A 10 3.25 -0.66 16.22
N ASP A 11 4.55 -0.46 16.33
CA ASP A 11 5.11 0.55 17.22
C ASP A 11 5.19 1.89 16.49
N PHE A 12 4.11 2.65 16.56
CA PHE A 12 4.02 3.94 15.85
C PHE A 12 4.98 5.00 16.40
N LYS A 13 5.39 4.86 17.65
CA LYS A 13 6.38 5.78 18.23
C LYS A 13 7.74 5.60 17.59
N LYS A 14 8.12 4.34 17.36
CA LYS A 14 9.42 3.99 16.81
C LYS A 14 9.61 4.53 15.41
N CYS A 15 8.55 4.56 14.61
CA CYS A 15 8.60 5.04 13.22
C CYS A 15 8.02 6.45 13.07
N ASP A 16 7.91 7.18 14.17
CA ASP A 16 7.45 8.57 14.16
C ASP A 16 6.07 8.74 13.53
N ASN A 17 5.18 7.79 13.82
CA ASN A 17 3.81 7.71 13.32
C ASN A 17 3.73 7.64 11.78
N LEU A 18 4.80 7.13 11.15
CA LEU A 18 4.84 6.89 9.70
C LEU A 18 5.32 5.46 9.46
N LEU A 19 4.39 4.52 9.53
CA LEU A 19 4.66 3.10 9.38
C LEU A 19 4.80 2.75 7.91
N PRO A 20 5.97 2.22 7.47
CA PRO A 20 6.09 1.73 6.09
C PRO A 20 5.20 0.52 5.87
N VAL A 21 4.51 0.49 4.74
CA VAL A 21 3.58 -0.58 4.39
C VAL A 21 3.86 -1.07 2.99
N ILE A 22 4.07 -2.37 2.86
CA ILE A 22 4.24 -3.02 1.56
C ILE A 22 2.92 -3.71 1.22
N ALA A 23 2.37 -3.44 0.04
CA ALA A 23 1.18 -4.11 -0.46
C ALA A 23 1.57 -5.15 -1.49
N GLN A 24 1.13 -6.39 -1.27
CA GLN A 24 1.46 -7.55 -2.09
C GLN A 24 0.17 -8.18 -2.60
N ASP A 25 0.16 -8.59 -3.87
CA ASP A 25 -0.99 -9.28 -4.46
C ASP A 25 -1.16 -10.63 -3.78
N VAL A 26 -2.32 -10.87 -3.18
CA VAL A 26 -2.59 -12.11 -2.45
C VAL A 26 -2.58 -13.33 -3.38
N ALA A 27 -2.97 -13.16 -4.64
CA ALA A 27 -3.06 -14.27 -5.59
C ALA A 27 -1.72 -14.65 -6.20
N THR A 28 -0.88 -13.67 -6.53
CA THR A 28 0.36 -13.91 -7.28
C THR A 28 1.63 -13.77 -6.45
N GLY A 29 1.55 -13.06 -5.33
CA GLY A 29 2.74 -12.73 -4.54
C GLY A 29 3.50 -11.52 -5.06
N GLU A 30 3.02 -10.90 -6.12
CA GLU A 30 3.71 -9.74 -6.69
C GLU A 30 3.65 -8.55 -5.72
N VAL A 31 4.77 -7.87 -5.54
CA VAL A 31 4.81 -6.64 -4.74
C VAL A 31 4.22 -5.52 -5.59
N LEU A 32 3.18 -4.87 -5.05
CA LEU A 32 2.41 -3.88 -5.80
C LEU A 32 2.87 -2.45 -5.54
N MET A 33 3.11 -2.11 -4.28
CA MET A 33 3.48 -0.75 -3.92
C MET A 33 4.01 -0.68 -2.50
N MET A 34 4.56 0.47 -2.15
CA MET A 34 4.96 0.80 -0.79
C MET A 34 4.45 2.20 -0.47
N ALA A 35 3.86 2.34 0.71
CA ALA A 35 3.35 3.63 1.18
C ALA A 35 3.47 3.69 2.69
N TYR A 36 2.80 4.64 3.32
CA TYR A 36 2.86 4.81 4.77
C TYR A 36 1.47 4.82 5.37
N MET A 37 1.39 4.38 6.63
CA MET A 37 0.18 4.53 7.45
C MET A 37 0.57 5.25 8.72
N ASN A 38 -0.25 6.20 9.15
CA ASN A 38 -0.20 6.65 10.52
C ASN A 38 -1.14 5.76 11.33
N GLU A 39 -1.25 5.99 12.62
CA GLU A 39 -2.08 5.14 13.48
C GLU A 39 -3.54 5.18 13.05
N GLU A 40 -4.04 6.34 12.66
CA GLU A 40 -5.42 6.51 12.21
C GLU A 40 -5.69 5.71 10.92
N ALA A 41 -4.76 5.76 9.97
CA ALA A 41 -4.88 5.00 8.72
C ALA A 41 -4.88 3.49 9.00
N TYR A 42 -4.01 3.05 9.89
CA TYR A 42 -3.93 1.66 10.28
C TYR A 42 -5.26 1.18 10.89
N ASP A 43 -5.79 1.95 11.83
CA ASP A 43 -7.04 1.59 12.49
C ASP A 43 -8.21 1.55 11.50
N GLU A 44 -8.28 2.50 10.59
CA GLU A 44 -9.34 2.50 9.56
C GLU A 44 -9.19 1.31 8.61
N THR A 45 -7.96 0.96 8.24
CA THR A 45 -7.71 -0.21 7.39
C THR A 45 -8.22 -1.49 8.03
N LEU A 46 -7.93 -1.69 9.32
CA LEU A 46 -8.40 -2.87 10.03
C LEU A 46 -9.92 -2.88 10.18
N LYS A 47 -10.52 -1.72 10.38
CA LYS A 47 -11.96 -1.60 10.57
C LYS A 47 -12.73 -1.86 9.29
N THR A 48 -12.24 -1.36 8.16
CA THR A 48 -12.98 -1.41 6.89
C THR A 48 -12.58 -2.59 6.01
N GLY A 49 -11.38 -3.14 6.20
CA GLY A 49 -10.85 -4.16 5.30
C GLY A 49 -10.35 -3.60 3.99
N ARG A 50 -10.26 -2.30 3.85
CA ARG A 50 -9.74 -1.61 2.68
C ARG A 50 -8.49 -0.83 3.05
N ALA A 51 -7.50 -0.81 2.17
CA ALA A 51 -6.24 -0.14 2.47
C ALA A 51 -6.43 1.37 2.52
N VAL A 52 -6.03 1.95 3.64
CA VAL A 52 -6.00 3.40 3.86
C VAL A 52 -4.56 3.76 4.23
N TYR A 53 -4.01 4.72 3.53
CA TYR A 53 -2.63 5.16 3.74
C TYR A 53 -2.61 6.60 4.25
N PHE A 54 -1.44 7.04 4.68
CA PHE A 54 -1.21 8.43 5.03
C PHE A 54 -0.29 9.06 3.99
N SER A 55 -0.76 10.12 3.34
CA SER A 55 0.04 10.85 2.36
C SER A 55 0.92 11.87 3.07
N ARG A 56 2.23 11.67 2.99
CA ARG A 56 3.17 12.60 3.62
C ARG A 56 3.15 13.97 2.93
N SER A 57 3.04 13.97 1.62
CA SER A 57 3.06 15.22 0.85
C SER A 57 1.83 16.08 1.08
N ARG A 58 0.68 15.43 1.28
CA ARG A 58 -0.59 16.13 1.51
C ARG A 58 -0.94 16.24 2.99
N ASN A 59 -0.19 15.55 3.84
CA ASN A 59 -0.41 15.49 5.28
C ASN A 59 -1.85 15.12 5.64
N LYS A 60 -2.38 14.08 4.98
CA LYS A 60 -3.74 13.61 5.22
C LYS A 60 -3.91 12.14 4.86
N LEU A 61 -5.00 11.55 5.32
CA LEU A 61 -5.34 10.17 4.97
C LEU A 61 -5.63 10.06 3.48
N TRP A 62 -5.23 8.93 2.91
CA TRP A 62 -5.45 8.61 1.52
C TRP A 62 -6.09 7.22 1.43
N ARG A 63 -7.36 7.19 1.08
CA ARG A 63 -8.09 5.93 0.92
C ARG A 63 -7.84 5.42 -0.48
N LYS A 64 -7.10 4.33 -0.56
CA LYS A 64 -6.67 3.76 -1.85
C LYS A 64 -7.87 3.43 -2.73
N GLY A 65 -7.90 3.97 -3.94
CA GLY A 65 -8.95 3.72 -4.90
C GLY A 65 -10.18 4.61 -4.77
N GLU A 66 -10.17 5.56 -3.83
CA GLU A 66 -11.30 6.48 -3.63
C GLU A 66 -11.63 7.26 -4.91
N GLU A 67 -10.61 7.68 -5.64
CA GLU A 67 -10.77 8.43 -6.88
C GLU A 67 -10.80 7.55 -8.11
N SER A 68 -9.91 6.56 -8.18
CA SER A 68 -9.74 5.71 -9.36
C SER A 68 -10.67 4.49 -9.39
N GLY A 69 -11.21 4.11 -8.23
CA GLY A 69 -11.95 2.86 -8.10
C GLY A 69 -11.06 1.64 -7.89
N ASN A 70 -9.74 1.81 -7.91
CA ASN A 70 -8.79 0.70 -7.76
C ASN A 70 -8.47 0.46 -6.30
N VAL A 71 -9.49 0.10 -5.52
CA VAL A 71 -9.35 -0.14 -4.08
C VAL A 71 -8.53 -1.41 -3.83
N GLN A 72 -7.98 -1.51 -2.64
CA GLN A 72 -7.26 -2.70 -2.21
C GLN A 72 -8.04 -3.33 -1.06
N LEU A 73 -8.51 -4.57 -1.28
CA LEU A 73 -9.19 -5.33 -0.24
C LEU A 73 -8.13 -6.12 0.53
N VAL A 74 -7.99 -5.83 1.80
CA VAL A 74 -6.96 -6.45 2.64
C VAL A 74 -7.42 -7.84 3.07
N LYS A 75 -6.65 -8.86 2.68
CA LYS A 75 -6.95 -10.25 3.00
C LYS A 75 -6.12 -10.78 4.16
N ALA A 76 -4.93 -10.22 4.37
CA ALA A 76 -4.06 -10.61 5.47
C ALA A 76 -3.13 -9.46 5.80
N THR A 77 -2.77 -9.33 7.06
CA THR A 77 -1.91 -8.26 7.56
C THR A 77 -0.83 -8.89 8.41
N PHE A 78 0.43 -8.60 8.06
CA PHE A 78 1.59 -9.12 8.78
C PHE A 78 2.45 -7.95 9.25
N ILE A 79 3.07 -8.13 10.39
CA ILE A 79 3.98 -7.13 10.94
C ILE A 79 5.35 -7.77 11.12
N ASP A 80 6.41 -7.00 10.90
CA ASP A 80 7.75 -7.57 11.00
C ASP A 80 8.18 -7.76 12.45
N CYS A 81 9.37 -8.35 12.64
CA CYS A 81 9.81 -8.82 13.94
C CYS A 81 10.03 -7.69 14.97
N ASP A 82 10.30 -6.49 14.51
CA ASP A 82 10.53 -5.35 15.42
C ASP A 82 9.41 -4.30 15.36
N LEU A 83 8.25 -4.67 14.79
CA LEU A 83 6.99 -3.92 14.86
C LEU A 83 7.02 -2.56 14.16
N ASP A 84 7.84 -2.42 13.14
CA ASP A 84 7.97 -1.13 12.44
C ASP A 84 7.80 -1.20 10.93
N THR A 85 7.31 -2.33 10.39
CA THR A 85 7.01 -2.46 8.95
C THR A 85 5.84 -3.41 8.78
N LEU A 86 4.89 -3.02 7.96
CA LEU A 86 3.68 -3.80 7.73
C LEU A 86 3.69 -4.39 6.33
N LEU A 87 3.23 -5.62 6.21
CA LEU A 87 2.96 -6.26 4.92
C LEU A 87 1.48 -6.58 4.85
N ILE A 88 0.78 -6.02 3.88
CA ILE A 88 -0.62 -6.37 3.65
C ILE A 88 -0.73 -7.15 2.35
N LYS A 89 -1.47 -8.26 2.41
CA LYS A 89 -1.79 -9.04 1.21
C LYS A 89 -3.17 -8.62 0.78
N VAL A 90 -3.28 -8.17 -0.47
CA VAL A 90 -4.50 -7.52 -0.95
C VAL A 90 -5.00 -8.13 -2.24
N GLU A 91 -6.29 -7.97 -2.47
CA GLU A 91 -6.88 -8.12 -3.78
C GLU A 91 -6.96 -6.72 -4.38
N GLN A 92 -6.23 -6.49 -5.47
CA GLN A 92 -6.22 -5.19 -6.13
C GLN A 92 -7.37 -5.10 -7.11
N ILE A 93 -8.39 -4.35 -6.76
CA ILE A 93 -9.54 -4.13 -7.65
C ILE A 93 -9.07 -3.27 -8.83
N GLY A 94 -9.53 -3.58 -10.02
CA GLY A 94 -9.14 -2.85 -11.22
C GLY A 94 -7.79 -3.28 -11.80
N GLY A 95 -7.05 -4.12 -11.10
CA GLY A 95 -5.80 -4.69 -11.59
C GLY A 95 -4.59 -3.77 -11.65
N ALA A 96 -4.70 -2.54 -11.13
CA ALA A 96 -3.60 -1.58 -11.17
C ALA A 96 -3.43 -0.87 -9.84
N ALA A 97 -2.32 -1.11 -9.17
CA ALA A 97 -1.99 -0.42 -7.93
C ALA A 97 -1.39 0.96 -8.20
N CYS A 98 -0.67 1.11 -9.30
CA CYS A 98 0.04 2.33 -9.64
C CYS A 98 -0.90 3.37 -10.25
N HIS A 99 -0.80 4.63 -9.80
CA HIS A 99 -1.62 5.70 -10.35
C HIS A 99 -1.25 6.03 -11.81
N GLU A 100 -0.12 5.52 -12.31
CA GLU A 100 0.25 5.63 -13.72
C GLU A 100 -0.34 4.51 -14.57
N GLY A 101 -1.15 3.64 -13.98
CA GLY A 101 -1.90 2.62 -14.69
C GLY A 101 -1.26 1.25 -14.75
N TYR A 102 -0.08 1.06 -14.18
CA TYR A 102 0.57 -0.24 -14.13
C TYR A 102 0.06 -1.07 -12.96
N LYS A 103 0.12 -2.39 -13.09
CA LYS A 103 -0.29 -3.27 -12.01
C LYS A 103 0.51 -3.01 -10.74
N SER A 104 1.82 -2.87 -10.88
CA SER A 104 2.73 -2.58 -9.75
C SER A 104 3.38 -1.22 -9.93
N CYS A 105 3.58 -0.51 -8.83
CA CYS A 105 4.37 0.71 -8.84
C CYS A 105 5.84 0.43 -9.19
N PHE A 106 6.28 -0.80 -9.01
CA PHE A 106 7.65 -1.24 -9.29
C PHE A 106 7.77 -1.78 -10.71
N PHE A 107 7.37 -0.96 -11.68
CA PHE A 107 7.34 -1.39 -13.09
C PHE A 107 8.61 -1.04 -13.87
N ARG A 108 9.57 -0.36 -13.24
CA ARG A 108 10.83 0.00 -13.88
C ARG A 108 11.99 -0.68 -13.20
N GLU A 109 12.76 -1.39 -14.01
CA GLU A 109 13.95 -2.09 -13.53
C GLU A 109 15.17 -1.20 -13.71
N VAL A 110 16.04 -1.16 -12.71
CA VAL A 110 17.32 -0.46 -12.81
C VAL A 110 18.32 -1.38 -13.51
N THR A 111 18.82 -0.97 -14.67
CA THR A 111 19.80 -1.73 -15.44
C THR A 111 21.05 -0.89 -15.67
N GLU A 112 22.11 -1.52 -16.22
CA GLU A 112 23.34 -0.80 -16.56
C GLU A 112 23.08 0.32 -17.58
N ASP A 113 22.06 0.16 -18.42
CA ASP A 113 21.74 1.11 -19.49
C ASP A 113 20.62 2.07 -19.09
N GLY A 114 20.24 2.11 -17.81
CA GLY A 114 19.21 2.98 -17.31
C GLY A 114 17.98 2.22 -16.86
N LEU A 115 16.82 2.86 -16.92
CA LEU A 115 15.58 2.24 -16.46
C LEU A 115 14.87 1.51 -17.60
N LYS A 116 14.47 0.27 -17.33
CA LYS A 116 13.72 -0.55 -18.28
C LYS A 116 12.30 -0.74 -17.76
N THR A 117 11.31 -0.35 -18.55
CA THR A 117 9.91 -0.50 -18.20
C THR A 117 9.41 -1.91 -18.49
N HIS A 118 8.72 -2.51 -17.51
CA HIS A 118 8.11 -3.83 -17.63
C HIS A 118 6.59 -3.70 -17.59
N GLY A 119 5.91 -4.57 -18.34
CA GLY A 119 4.45 -4.62 -18.33
C GLY A 119 3.81 -3.54 -19.16
N GLU A 120 2.49 -3.51 -19.11
CA GLU A 120 1.68 -2.56 -19.87
C GLU A 120 0.71 -1.87 -18.91
N ARG A 121 0.29 -0.66 -19.30
CA ARG A 121 -0.72 0.05 -18.53
C ARG A 121 -2.05 -0.66 -18.62
N VAL A 122 -2.70 -0.82 -17.46
CA VAL A 122 -4.05 -1.36 -17.38
C VAL A 122 -5.07 -0.28 -17.75
N PHE A 123 -4.74 0.99 -17.44
CA PHE A 123 -5.60 2.12 -17.80
C PHE A 123 -4.73 3.32 -18.16
N ASP A 124 -5.35 4.31 -18.83
CA ASP A 124 -4.68 5.58 -19.13
C ASP A 124 -4.95 6.54 -17.98
N PRO A 125 -3.89 6.98 -17.23
CA PRO A 125 -4.10 7.88 -16.11
C PRO A 125 -4.75 9.20 -16.47
N LYS A 126 -4.60 9.65 -17.73
CA LYS A 126 -5.24 10.88 -18.20
C LYS A 126 -6.75 10.74 -18.24
N GLU A 127 -7.28 9.54 -18.41
CA GLU A 127 -8.71 9.29 -18.44
C GLU A 127 -9.30 9.12 -17.05
N VAL A 128 -8.52 8.54 -16.12
CA VAL A 128 -8.99 8.26 -14.76
C VAL A 128 -8.89 9.49 -13.87
N TYR A 129 -7.78 10.23 -13.97
CA TYR A 129 -7.49 11.36 -13.09
C TYR A 129 -7.65 12.72 -13.78
N LYS A 130 -8.56 12.83 -14.72
CA LYS A 130 -8.77 14.13 -15.36
C LYS A 130 -9.36 15.13 -14.39
N LYS A 131 -8.98 16.35 -14.59
CA LYS A 131 -9.41 17.48 -13.81
C LYS A 131 -10.43 18.29 -14.59
#